data_067de6d171fea0d4555896b7b89e2c0a
#
_entry.id   067de6d171fea0d4555896b7b89e2c0a
#
_cell.length_a   1.000
_cell.length_b   1.000
_cell.length_c   1.000
_cell.angle_alpha   90.00
_cell.angle_beta   90.00
_cell.angle_gamma   90.00
#
_symmetry.space_group_name_H-M   'P 1'
#
loop_
_entity.id
_entity.type
_entity.pdbx_description
1 polymer ?
#
loop_
_entity_poly.entity_id
_entity_poly.type
_entity_poly.pdbx_seq_one_letter_code
_entity_poly.pdbx_strand_id
1 'polypeptide(L)'
;MQTPSPSGIAALLRQPFVALRALLALLASPAAKRRFPFAVRAGLCCGIPVMAGWFAGDIHAGLLATIGSFTALYGSDRPYRNRAVHLALIAFALAAVVALGICIAPHAILAVVFVALIAALATFACNSLHVGPPGAYMFALACASGTGMAASGADPLRSGLYVLCGGIVSWLAHMAGALIDRRGPERAAIATAAEAVAAFAESSGSAKGVVARHRAAHALDEAWTTLITWQSFSSSRAASDPVLDALRRQGHRLHRIFSELLTETGPQDAHRAEFAQLAREARRLGDEARHASVPAAPEDAVSFPLSRRTAFAALRESVVPWSNPLLLAARVGVATLIAGGIGVALGLDRAYWGMAAVVVVLNQAYGWPGTFRRACYRVLGTLAGLILAWAVLAAHPQGLWIAAAVGLLQFAIEIWVVLQYAVAAIFITSNALTIAAGGQGFPAITHLFTARALDTAIGCAVALAVFHFTVRRSAHHQLRSEMARTLAAAQRVLRCLSHGAATAPEALEARRDLQHQTITLQQVFEADAPALKGDAPLSRTLSRAAASTQRLAYRLLNACWEQEAACERDATEAARCTKRFEDYVLAQEWLDVLRHHVGGHAAERWPQHPPVFMREEIDALSRAIREPQ
;
A
#
# COMPACT_ATOMS: atom_id res chain seq x y z
N MET A 1 -4.19 -53.61 6.47
CA MET A 1 -4.81 -52.64 5.56
C MET A 1 -6.28 -52.51 5.91
N GLN A 2 -6.65 -51.52 6.72
CA GLN A 2 -8.06 -51.25 7.04
C GLN A 2 -8.66 -50.42 5.92
N THR A 3 -9.75 -50.91 5.33
CA THR A 3 -10.55 -50.14 4.37
C THR A 3 -11.13 -48.91 5.07
N PRO A 4 -11.01 -47.69 4.49
CA PRO A 4 -11.59 -46.48 5.10
C PRO A 4 -13.12 -46.65 5.19
N SER A 5 -13.67 -46.24 6.33
CA SER A 5 -15.11 -46.31 6.58
C SER A 5 -15.89 -45.43 5.57
N PRO A 6 -17.12 -45.78 5.18
CA PRO A 6 -17.93 -45.00 4.24
C PRO A 6 -18.15 -43.57 4.65
N SER A 7 -18.08 -43.24 5.94
CA SER A 7 -18.16 -41.91 6.49
C SER A 7 -16.90 -41.05 6.19
N GLY A 8 -15.71 -41.69 6.12
CA GLY A 8 -14.46 -41.01 5.77
C GLY A 8 -14.39 -40.59 4.30
N ILE A 9 -14.89 -41.44 3.40
CA ILE A 9 -14.95 -41.14 1.96
C ILE A 9 -15.98 -40.05 1.68
N ALA A 10 -17.14 -40.06 2.33
CA ALA A 10 -18.15 -39.01 2.21
C ALA A 10 -17.67 -37.66 2.76
N ALA A 11 -16.83 -37.65 3.80
CA ALA A 11 -16.21 -36.42 4.32
C ALA A 11 -15.15 -35.85 3.35
N LEU A 12 -14.34 -36.72 2.74
CA LEU A 12 -13.34 -36.33 1.73
C LEU A 12 -14.00 -35.78 0.46
N LEU A 13 -15.12 -36.33 0.02
CA LEU A 13 -15.88 -35.85 -1.14
C LEU A 13 -16.66 -34.55 -0.85
N ARG A 14 -16.98 -34.24 0.41
CA ARG A 14 -17.65 -32.99 0.81
C ARG A 14 -16.69 -31.80 0.86
N GLN A 15 -15.39 -31.99 1.08
CA GLN A 15 -14.41 -30.91 1.16
C GLN A 15 -14.34 -30.00 -0.09
N PRO A 16 -14.34 -30.51 -1.34
CA PRO A 16 -14.30 -29.65 -2.52
C PRO A 16 -15.59 -28.84 -2.70
N PHE A 17 -16.76 -29.36 -2.33
CA PHE A 17 -18.01 -28.60 -2.38
C PHE A 17 -18.08 -27.49 -1.34
N VAL A 18 -17.54 -27.73 -0.15
CA VAL A 18 -17.43 -26.67 0.90
C VAL A 18 -16.46 -25.60 0.46
N ALA A 19 -15.32 -25.98 -0.10
CA ALA A 19 -14.35 -25.02 -0.65
C ALA A 19 -14.94 -24.21 -1.81
N LEU A 20 -15.65 -24.85 -2.75
CA LEU A 20 -16.31 -24.16 -3.85
C LEU A 20 -17.39 -23.19 -3.37
N ARG A 21 -18.23 -23.59 -2.40
CA ARG A 21 -19.21 -22.70 -1.77
C ARG A 21 -18.56 -21.50 -1.09
N ALA A 22 -17.45 -21.71 -0.39
CA ALA A 22 -16.70 -20.62 0.25
C ALA A 22 -16.14 -19.65 -0.79
N LEU A 23 -15.59 -20.14 -1.90
CA LEU A 23 -15.11 -19.32 -3.01
C LEU A 23 -16.25 -18.52 -3.68
N LEU A 24 -17.40 -19.14 -3.92
CA LEU A 24 -18.58 -18.47 -4.47
C LEU A 24 -19.12 -17.39 -3.51
N ALA A 25 -19.11 -17.66 -2.21
CA ALA A 25 -19.49 -16.65 -1.20
C ALA A 25 -18.52 -15.46 -1.18
N LEU A 26 -17.22 -15.70 -1.38
CA LEU A 26 -16.24 -14.61 -1.52
C LEU A 26 -16.51 -13.74 -2.74
N LEU A 27 -16.88 -14.31 -3.89
CA LEU A 27 -17.24 -13.55 -5.08
C LEU A 27 -18.49 -12.69 -4.89
N ALA A 28 -19.43 -13.12 -4.06
CA ALA A 28 -20.61 -12.33 -3.70
C ALA A 28 -20.32 -11.23 -2.66
N SER A 29 -19.12 -11.20 -2.11
CA SER A 29 -18.73 -10.26 -1.06
C SER A 29 -18.75 -8.79 -1.53
N PRO A 30 -18.95 -7.83 -0.60
CA PRO A 30 -18.83 -6.40 -0.91
C PRO A 30 -17.45 -6.01 -1.48
N ALA A 31 -16.39 -6.72 -1.08
CA ALA A 31 -15.04 -6.48 -1.58
C ALA A 31 -14.92 -6.81 -3.08
N ALA A 32 -15.47 -7.95 -3.51
CA ALA A 32 -15.52 -8.33 -4.93
C ALA A 32 -16.33 -7.32 -5.76
N LYS A 33 -17.50 -6.90 -5.26
CA LYS A 33 -18.34 -5.93 -5.94
C LYS A 33 -17.64 -4.57 -6.13
N ARG A 34 -16.92 -4.10 -5.12
CA ARG A 34 -16.12 -2.86 -5.22
C ARG A 34 -14.96 -2.98 -6.21
N ARG A 35 -14.36 -4.17 -6.32
CA ARG A 35 -13.22 -4.42 -7.20
C ARG A 35 -13.64 -4.68 -8.66
N PHE A 36 -14.90 -5.05 -8.91
CA PHE A 36 -15.39 -5.45 -10.23
C PHE A 36 -15.13 -4.44 -11.35
N PRO A 37 -15.45 -3.13 -11.22
CA PRO A 37 -15.19 -2.15 -12.28
C PRO A 37 -13.70 -2.01 -12.60
N PHE A 38 -12.85 -2.10 -11.58
CA PHE A 38 -11.40 -2.10 -11.76
C PHE A 38 -10.93 -3.34 -12.52
N ALA A 39 -11.44 -4.52 -12.16
CA ALA A 39 -11.08 -5.78 -12.79
C ALA A 39 -11.49 -5.81 -14.28
N VAL A 40 -12.70 -5.32 -14.60
CA VAL A 40 -13.15 -5.17 -15.99
C VAL A 40 -12.21 -4.26 -16.78
N ARG A 41 -11.87 -3.10 -16.23
CA ARG A 41 -10.96 -2.16 -16.89
C ARG A 41 -9.58 -2.79 -17.11
N ALA A 42 -9.01 -3.46 -16.11
CA ALA A 42 -7.71 -4.11 -16.22
C ALA A 42 -7.71 -5.24 -17.26
N GLY A 43 -8.78 -6.05 -17.31
CA GLY A 43 -8.97 -7.09 -18.33
C GLY A 43 -9.05 -6.51 -19.73
N LEU A 44 -9.83 -5.44 -19.93
CA LEU A 44 -9.92 -4.76 -21.23
C LEU A 44 -8.57 -4.14 -21.62
N CYS A 45 -7.86 -3.49 -20.70
CA CYS A 45 -6.54 -2.93 -20.98
C CYS A 45 -5.53 -3.98 -21.45
N CYS A 46 -5.63 -5.23 -20.99
CA CYS A 46 -4.78 -6.33 -21.46
C CYS A 46 -5.30 -6.97 -22.75
N GLY A 47 -6.60 -7.13 -22.92
CA GLY A 47 -7.20 -7.75 -24.10
C GLY A 47 -7.15 -6.88 -25.37
N ILE A 48 -7.40 -5.57 -25.24
CA ILE A 48 -7.44 -4.63 -26.38
C ILE A 48 -6.12 -4.59 -27.17
N PRO A 49 -4.92 -4.48 -26.57
CA PRO A 49 -3.68 -4.50 -27.31
C PRO A 49 -3.45 -5.81 -28.09
N VAL A 50 -3.82 -6.95 -27.51
CA VAL A 50 -3.71 -8.26 -28.20
C VAL A 50 -4.65 -8.32 -29.40
N MET A 51 -5.89 -7.84 -29.21
CA MET A 51 -6.86 -7.74 -30.30
C MET A 51 -6.37 -6.80 -31.42
N ALA A 52 -5.83 -5.64 -31.06
CA ALA A 52 -5.27 -4.69 -32.02
C ALA A 52 -4.07 -5.28 -32.79
N GLY A 53 -3.18 -6.00 -32.09
CA GLY A 53 -2.06 -6.70 -32.73
C GLY A 53 -2.54 -7.77 -33.71
N TRP A 54 -3.58 -8.53 -33.37
CA TRP A 54 -4.16 -9.51 -34.29
C TRP A 54 -4.74 -8.85 -35.54
N PHE A 55 -5.50 -7.76 -35.41
CA PHE A 55 -6.01 -7.02 -36.58
C PHE A 55 -4.91 -6.40 -37.42
N ALA A 56 -3.79 -6.03 -36.82
CA ALA A 56 -2.60 -5.52 -37.50
C ALA A 56 -1.73 -6.62 -38.13
N GLY A 57 -2.09 -7.90 -37.94
CA GLY A 57 -1.31 -9.05 -38.47
C GLY A 57 -0.08 -9.42 -37.60
N ASP A 58 0.12 -8.79 -36.44
CA ASP A 58 1.23 -9.06 -35.53
C ASP A 58 0.72 -9.27 -34.11
N ILE A 59 0.28 -10.50 -33.81
CA ILE A 59 -0.23 -10.88 -32.51
C ILE A 59 0.86 -10.81 -31.41
N HIS A 60 2.13 -11.04 -31.79
CA HIS A 60 3.26 -10.99 -30.86
C HIS A 60 3.49 -9.56 -30.36
N ALA A 61 3.37 -8.57 -31.23
CA ALA A 61 3.40 -7.16 -30.81
C ALA A 61 2.26 -6.83 -29.84
N GLY A 62 1.05 -7.36 -30.08
CA GLY A 62 -0.09 -7.21 -29.18
C GLY A 62 0.14 -7.86 -27.80
N LEU A 63 0.68 -9.07 -27.77
CA LEU A 63 1.03 -9.77 -26.53
C LEU A 63 2.14 -9.04 -25.75
N LEU A 64 3.12 -8.50 -26.44
CA LEU A 64 4.18 -7.70 -25.83
C LEU A 64 3.63 -6.40 -25.24
N ALA A 65 2.68 -5.76 -25.92
CA ALA A 65 2.01 -4.56 -25.44
C ALA A 65 1.24 -4.80 -24.10
N THR A 66 0.85 -6.05 -23.79
CA THR A 66 0.21 -6.36 -22.51
C THR A 66 1.09 -6.05 -21.29
N ILE A 67 2.42 -6.06 -21.44
CA ILE A 67 3.34 -5.64 -20.35
C ILE A 67 3.11 -4.17 -20.03
N GLY A 68 2.92 -3.33 -21.05
CA GLY A 68 2.56 -1.92 -20.86
C GLY A 68 1.18 -1.74 -20.24
N SER A 69 0.26 -2.66 -20.50
CA SER A 69 -1.09 -2.64 -19.94
C SER A 69 -1.10 -2.79 -18.40
N PHE A 70 -0.03 -3.29 -17.79
CA PHE A 70 0.12 -3.28 -16.33
C PHE A 70 0.15 -1.87 -15.73
N THR A 71 0.32 -0.82 -16.53
CA THR A 71 0.08 0.57 -16.13
C THR A 71 -1.32 0.74 -15.55
N ALA A 72 -2.33 -0.01 -16.02
CA ALA A 72 -3.70 0.02 -15.50
C ALA A 72 -3.84 -0.42 -14.04
N LEU A 73 -2.83 -1.05 -13.45
CA LEU A 73 -2.86 -1.51 -12.07
C LEU A 73 -2.56 -0.40 -11.06
N TYR A 74 -2.05 0.74 -11.52
CA TYR A 74 -1.59 1.84 -10.69
C TYR A 74 -2.57 3.01 -10.64
N GLY A 75 -2.47 3.81 -9.56
CA GLY A 75 -3.01 5.17 -9.49
C GLY A 75 -4.53 5.32 -9.51
N SER A 76 -5.30 4.25 -9.22
CA SER A 76 -6.77 4.31 -9.22
C SER A 76 -7.34 5.33 -8.24
N ASP A 77 -6.63 5.59 -7.15
CA ASP A 77 -7.08 6.40 -6.01
C ASP A 77 -6.67 7.87 -6.18
N ARG A 78 -5.80 8.17 -7.17
CA ARG A 78 -5.24 9.50 -7.37
C ARG A 78 -6.19 10.42 -8.15
N PRO A 79 -6.19 11.75 -7.87
CA PRO A 79 -6.88 12.74 -8.69
C PRO A 79 -6.44 12.66 -10.15
N TYR A 80 -7.33 12.90 -11.10
CA TYR A 80 -7.06 12.68 -12.54
C TYR A 80 -5.82 13.41 -13.05
N ARG A 81 -5.55 14.65 -12.62
CA ARG A 81 -4.36 15.41 -13.05
C ARG A 81 -3.06 14.76 -12.57
N ASN A 82 -3.01 14.34 -11.30
CA ASN A 82 -1.86 13.62 -10.76
C ASN A 82 -1.75 12.23 -11.39
N ARG A 83 -2.88 11.53 -11.55
CA ARG A 83 -2.97 10.22 -12.20
C ARG A 83 -2.42 10.25 -13.61
N ALA A 84 -2.74 11.28 -14.41
CA ALA A 84 -2.26 11.41 -15.78
C ALA A 84 -0.72 11.38 -15.85
N VAL A 85 -0.06 12.23 -15.04
CA VAL A 85 1.40 12.28 -14.99
C VAL A 85 1.99 10.99 -14.43
N HIS A 86 1.40 10.48 -13.35
CA HIS A 86 1.86 9.27 -12.67
C HIS A 86 1.83 8.05 -13.60
N LEU A 87 0.71 7.83 -14.31
CA LEU A 87 0.57 6.71 -15.22
C LEU A 87 1.44 6.87 -16.49
N ALA A 88 1.63 8.10 -16.99
CA ALA A 88 2.55 8.35 -18.09
C ALA A 88 4.00 7.99 -17.73
N LEU A 89 4.45 8.37 -16.52
CA LEU A 89 5.77 8.00 -16.01
C LEU A 89 5.91 6.49 -15.83
N ILE A 90 4.89 5.80 -15.34
CA ILE A 90 4.89 4.34 -15.18
C ILE A 90 4.95 3.65 -16.54
N ALA A 91 4.13 4.08 -17.52
CA ALA A 91 4.12 3.51 -18.87
C ALA A 91 5.48 3.66 -19.54
N PHE A 92 6.09 4.85 -19.44
CA PHE A 92 7.43 5.10 -19.96
C PHE A 92 8.49 4.24 -19.26
N ALA A 93 8.44 4.16 -17.91
CA ALA A 93 9.38 3.35 -17.15
C ALA A 93 9.27 1.85 -17.47
N LEU A 94 8.04 1.31 -17.64
CA LEU A 94 7.84 -0.09 -18.06
C LEU A 94 8.43 -0.35 -19.47
N ALA A 95 8.20 0.57 -20.42
CA ALA A 95 8.76 0.48 -21.75
C ALA A 95 10.30 0.53 -21.73
N ALA A 96 10.86 1.46 -20.96
CA ALA A 96 12.30 1.62 -20.83
C ALA A 96 12.97 0.39 -20.21
N VAL A 97 12.42 -0.17 -19.12
CA VAL A 97 13.04 -1.33 -18.46
C VAL A 97 12.93 -2.60 -19.30
N VAL A 98 11.91 -2.77 -20.16
CA VAL A 98 11.84 -3.87 -21.13
C VAL A 98 12.94 -3.70 -22.19
N ALA A 99 13.03 -2.51 -22.80
CA ALA A 99 14.06 -2.25 -23.81
C ALA A 99 15.47 -2.46 -23.25
N LEU A 100 15.76 -1.92 -22.07
CA LEU A 100 17.05 -2.10 -21.40
C LEU A 100 17.32 -3.57 -21.03
N GLY A 101 16.28 -4.31 -20.61
CA GLY A 101 16.39 -5.75 -20.36
C GLY A 101 16.83 -6.52 -21.60
N ILE A 102 16.27 -6.23 -22.77
CA ILE A 102 16.66 -6.84 -24.04
C ILE A 102 18.11 -6.49 -24.41
N CYS A 103 18.52 -5.22 -24.25
CA CYS A 103 19.89 -4.78 -24.55
C CYS A 103 20.94 -5.51 -23.71
N ILE A 104 20.65 -5.79 -22.45
CA ILE A 104 21.63 -6.35 -21.50
C ILE A 104 21.63 -7.88 -21.52
N ALA A 105 20.59 -8.50 -22.01
CA ALA A 105 20.38 -9.96 -22.05
C ALA A 105 21.54 -10.80 -22.62
N PRO A 106 22.33 -10.37 -23.64
CA PRO A 106 23.44 -11.15 -24.14
C PRO A 106 24.50 -11.51 -23.10
N HIS A 107 24.56 -10.74 -21.99
CA HIS A 107 25.51 -10.95 -20.90
C HIS A 107 24.79 -11.47 -19.66
N ALA A 108 24.66 -12.78 -19.48
CA ALA A 108 23.85 -13.41 -18.45
C ALA A 108 24.11 -12.88 -17.02
N ILE A 109 25.38 -12.73 -16.62
CA ILE A 109 25.72 -12.20 -15.27
C ILE A 109 25.30 -10.73 -15.16
N LEU A 110 25.56 -9.92 -16.19
CA LEU A 110 25.20 -8.51 -16.20
C LEU A 110 23.68 -8.34 -16.17
N ALA A 111 22.93 -9.19 -16.88
CA ALA A 111 21.48 -9.21 -16.86
C ALA A 111 20.92 -9.48 -15.45
N VAL A 112 21.50 -10.47 -14.73
CA VAL A 112 21.11 -10.74 -13.33
C VAL A 112 21.38 -9.54 -12.43
N VAL A 113 22.57 -8.94 -12.51
CA VAL A 113 22.92 -7.74 -11.72
C VAL A 113 21.98 -6.57 -12.05
N PHE A 114 21.70 -6.36 -13.31
CA PHE A 114 20.83 -5.27 -13.76
C PHE A 114 19.37 -5.44 -13.30
N VAL A 115 18.80 -6.64 -13.45
CA VAL A 115 17.45 -6.93 -12.96
C VAL A 115 17.38 -6.77 -11.44
N ALA A 116 18.40 -7.22 -10.69
CA ALA A 116 18.48 -7.03 -9.26
C ALA A 116 18.56 -5.55 -8.86
N LEU A 117 19.33 -4.75 -9.60
CA LEU A 117 19.41 -3.30 -9.41
C LEU A 117 18.07 -2.62 -9.70
N ILE A 118 17.40 -2.94 -10.80
CA ILE A 118 16.07 -2.41 -11.13
C ILE A 118 15.06 -2.81 -10.05
N ALA A 119 15.07 -4.05 -9.57
CA ALA A 119 14.21 -4.51 -8.50
C ALA A 119 14.43 -3.72 -7.20
N ALA A 120 15.68 -3.45 -6.83
CA ALA A 120 16.04 -2.66 -5.66
C ALA A 120 15.62 -1.19 -5.81
N LEU A 121 15.97 -0.55 -6.93
CA LEU A 121 15.63 0.85 -7.21
C LEU A 121 14.10 1.07 -7.29
N ALA A 122 13.39 0.19 -7.99
CA ALA A 122 11.95 0.25 -8.07
C ALA A 122 11.31 0.04 -6.68
N THR A 123 11.84 -0.89 -5.86
CA THR A 123 11.35 -1.11 -4.50
C THR A 123 11.57 0.12 -3.64
N PHE A 124 12.75 0.72 -3.69
CA PHE A 124 13.06 1.96 -2.99
C PHE A 124 12.13 3.10 -3.42
N ALA A 125 12.06 3.37 -4.73
CA ALA A 125 11.26 4.46 -5.27
C ALA A 125 9.76 4.28 -4.98
N CYS A 126 9.20 3.08 -5.22
CA CYS A 126 7.78 2.82 -5.00
C CYS A 126 7.38 2.96 -3.53
N ASN A 127 8.22 2.52 -2.59
CA ASN A 127 7.93 2.66 -1.17
C ASN A 127 8.14 4.10 -0.67
N SER A 128 9.19 4.79 -1.11
CA SER A 128 9.46 6.19 -0.73
C SER A 128 8.41 7.16 -1.29
N LEU A 129 7.89 6.90 -2.48
CA LEU A 129 6.90 7.75 -3.17
C LEU A 129 5.46 7.29 -2.96
N HIS A 130 5.22 6.24 -2.16
CA HIS A 130 3.90 5.67 -1.90
C HIS A 130 3.11 5.41 -3.20
N VAL A 131 3.77 4.70 -4.14
CA VAL A 131 3.19 4.40 -5.46
C VAL A 131 1.95 3.49 -5.36
N GLY A 132 1.84 2.72 -4.29
CA GLY A 132 0.75 1.77 -4.08
C GLY A 132 0.95 0.43 -4.80
N PRO A 133 0.07 -0.56 -4.54
CA PRO A 133 0.13 -1.86 -5.21
C PRO A 133 -0.07 -1.71 -6.73
N PRO A 134 0.59 -2.53 -7.55
CA PRO A 134 1.48 -3.65 -7.24
C PRO A 134 2.94 -3.27 -6.92
N GLY A 135 3.27 -1.97 -6.82
CA GLY A 135 4.58 -1.49 -6.44
C GLY A 135 5.70 -1.88 -7.42
N ALA A 136 6.87 -2.24 -6.88
CA ALA A 136 8.06 -2.56 -7.66
C ALA A 136 7.94 -3.82 -8.52
N TYR A 137 6.98 -4.70 -8.21
CA TYR A 137 6.89 -6.02 -8.85
C TYR A 137 6.79 -5.94 -10.38
N MET A 138 5.96 -5.04 -10.91
CA MET A 138 5.77 -4.95 -12.36
C MET A 138 7.02 -4.43 -13.10
N PHE A 139 7.79 -3.54 -12.49
CA PHE A 139 9.04 -3.06 -13.08
C PHE A 139 10.10 -4.16 -13.13
N ALA A 140 10.27 -4.90 -12.03
CA ALA A 140 11.18 -6.03 -11.99
C ALA A 140 10.76 -7.14 -12.96
N LEU A 141 9.46 -7.45 -13.04
CA LEU A 141 8.91 -8.42 -13.98
C LEU A 141 9.11 -7.97 -15.43
N ALA A 142 8.84 -6.72 -15.76
CA ALA A 142 9.00 -6.17 -17.11
C ALA A 142 10.47 -6.21 -17.56
N CYS A 143 11.40 -5.77 -16.70
CA CYS A 143 12.83 -5.85 -16.96
C CYS A 143 13.28 -7.31 -17.19
N ALA A 144 12.88 -8.18 -16.27
CA ALA A 144 13.18 -9.60 -16.32
C ALA A 144 12.58 -10.29 -17.57
N SER A 145 11.36 -9.92 -17.97
CA SER A 145 10.76 -10.41 -19.21
C SER A 145 11.53 -9.94 -20.45
N GLY A 146 12.03 -8.71 -20.45
CA GLY A 146 12.90 -8.18 -21.49
C GLY A 146 14.15 -9.05 -21.71
N THR A 147 14.82 -9.47 -20.61
CA THR A 147 15.99 -10.36 -20.73
C THR A 147 15.63 -11.71 -21.37
N GLY A 148 14.42 -12.22 -21.12
CA GLY A 148 13.95 -13.48 -21.73
C GLY A 148 13.59 -13.37 -23.21
N MET A 149 13.35 -12.18 -23.74
CA MET A 149 12.94 -11.94 -25.13
C MET A 149 14.13 -11.83 -26.10
N ALA A 150 15.32 -11.54 -25.60
CA ALA A 150 16.51 -11.39 -26.45
C ALA A 150 16.86 -12.65 -27.22
N ALA A 151 16.57 -13.84 -26.67
CA ALA A 151 16.78 -15.12 -27.33
C ALA A 151 15.97 -15.28 -28.62
N SER A 152 14.87 -14.54 -28.79
CA SER A 152 14.05 -14.50 -30.01
C SER A 152 14.47 -13.43 -31.01
N GLY A 153 15.60 -12.73 -30.82
CA GLY A 153 16.06 -11.66 -31.70
C GLY A 153 15.21 -10.38 -31.64
N ALA A 154 14.51 -10.14 -30.55
CA ALA A 154 13.66 -8.98 -30.38
C ALA A 154 14.45 -7.66 -30.39
N ASP A 155 14.03 -6.70 -31.23
CA ASP A 155 14.60 -5.36 -31.26
C ASP A 155 14.20 -4.57 -29.99
N PRO A 156 15.16 -4.00 -29.25
CA PRO A 156 14.88 -3.33 -27.98
C PRO A 156 13.94 -2.12 -28.11
N LEU A 157 14.19 -1.26 -29.10
CA LEU A 157 13.42 -0.04 -29.30
C LEU A 157 11.99 -0.35 -29.73
N ARG A 158 11.83 -1.25 -30.69
CA ARG A 158 10.54 -1.69 -31.22
C ARG A 158 9.69 -2.35 -30.11
N SER A 159 10.32 -3.22 -29.31
CA SER A 159 9.67 -3.86 -28.17
C SER A 159 9.25 -2.84 -27.11
N GLY A 160 10.11 -1.88 -26.79
CA GLY A 160 9.79 -0.77 -25.88
C GLY A 160 8.62 0.06 -26.38
N LEU A 161 8.54 0.35 -27.68
CA LEU A 161 7.42 1.08 -28.28
C LEU A 161 6.10 0.30 -28.20
N TYR A 162 6.10 -1.02 -28.41
CA TYR A 162 4.89 -1.83 -28.24
C TYR A 162 4.40 -1.80 -26.79
N VAL A 163 5.32 -1.92 -25.82
CA VAL A 163 4.99 -1.78 -24.39
C VAL A 163 4.43 -0.40 -24.10
N LEU A 164 5.01 0.65 -24.66
CA LEU A 164 4.49 2.02 -24.49
C LEU A 164 3.08 2.17 -25.04
N CYS A 165 2.78 1.58 -26.21
CA CYS A 165 1.42 1.57 -26.78
C CYS A 165 0.39 0.94 -25.84
N GLY A 166 0.71 -0.22 -25.21
CA GLY A 166 -0.14 -0.83 -24.19
C GLY A 166 -0.34 0.07 -22.96
N GLY A 167 0.73 0.78 -22.56
CA GLY A 167 0.68 1.79 -21.51
C GLY A 167 -0.23 2.97 -21.84
N ILE A 168 -0.20 3.44 -23.10
CA ILE A 168 -1.09 4.51 -23.58
C ILE A 168 -2.56 4.07 -23.56
N VAL A 169 -2.87 2.85 -24.00
CA VAL A 169 -4.23 2.28 -23.92
C VAL A 169 -4.73 2.30 -22.47
N SER A 170 -3.89 1.86 -21.54
CA SER A 170 -4.22 1.88 -20.11
C SER A 170 -4.39 3.29 -19.56
N TRP A 171 -3.54 4.21 -19.97
CA TRP A 171 -3.63 5.62 -19.62
C TRP A 171 -4.96 6.22 -20.08
N LEU A 172 -5.35 6.00 -21.34
CA LEU A 172 -6.63 6.47 -21.89
C LEU A 172 -7.82 5.88 -21.14
N ALA A 173 -7.82 4.57 -20.87
CA ALA A 173 -8.87 3.90 -20.10
C ALA A 173 -9.02 4.47 -18.68
N HIS A 174 -7.92 4.85 -18.04
CA HIS A 174 -7.94 5.49 -16.72
C HIS A 174 -8.38 6.95 -16.74
N MET A 175 -8.13 7.65 -17.83
CA MET A 175 -8.55 9.06 -17.99
C MET A 175 -10.00 9.19 -18.44
N ALA A 176 -10.59 8.16 -19.04
CA ALA A 176 -11.99 8.19 -19.53
C ALA A 176 -13.01 8.61 -18.43
N GLY A 177 -12.77 8.17 -17.19
CA GLY A 177 -13.63 8.59 -16.06
C GLY A 177 -13.64 10.09 -15.78
N ALA A 178 -12.59 10.83 -16.18
CA ALA A 178 -12.52 12.28 -16.03
C ALA A 178 -13.55 13.01 -16.93
N LEU A 179 -14.04 12.36 -17.99
CA LEU A 179 -15.07 12.89 -18.88
C LEU A 179 -16.46 12.85 -18.23
N ILE A 180 -16.66 11.94 -17.28
CA ILE A 180 -17.92 11.75 -16.55
C ILE A 180 -17.93 12.59 -15.27
N ASP A 181 -16.90 12.42 -14.43
CA ASP A 181 -16.76 13.17 -13.17
C ASP A 181 -15.28 13.52 -12.92
N ARG A 182 -14.94 14.78 -13.15
CA ARG A 182 -13.55 15.29 -12.97
C ARG A 182 -13.05 15.22 -11.52
N ARG A 183 -13.95 15.17 -10.55
CA ARG A 183 -13.69 15.13 -9.11
C ARG A 183 -14.11 13.81 -8.45
N GLY A 184 -14.39 12.79 -9.25
CA GLY A 184 -14.83 11.48 -8.78
C GLY A 184 -13.89 10.85 -7.73
N PRO A 185 -12.58 10.81 -7.94
CA PRO A 185 -11.63 10.28 -6.95
C PRO A 185 -11.66 11.02 -5.62
N GLU A 186 -11.70 12.37 -5.65
CA GLU A 186 -11.74 13.21 -4.45
C GLU A 186 -13.05 12.99 -3.66
N ARG A 187 -14.18 12.91 -4.35
CA ARG A 187 -15.49 12.60 -3.74
C ARG A 187 -15.51 11.19 -3.13
N ALA A 188 -14.97 10.21 -3.85
CA ALA A 188 -14.90 8.84 -3.37
C ALA A 188 -14.02 8.71 -2.12
N ALA A 189 -12.93 9.47 -2.03
CA ALA A 189 -12.03 9.48 -0.88
C ALA A 189 -12.76 10.00 0.38
N ILE A 190 -13.49 11.12 0.28
CA ILE A 190 -14.31 11.66 1.38
C ILE A 190 -15.40 10.69 1.78
N ALA A 191 -16.13 10.11 0.82
CA ALA A 191 -17.19 9.14 1.11
C ALA A 191 -16.65 7.89 1.83
N THR A 192 -15.46 7.43 1.47
CA THR A 192 -14.80 6.29 2.12
C THR A 192 -14.36 6.64 3.54
N ALA A 193 -13.78 7.82 3.73
CA ALA A 193 -13.40 8.31 5.05
C ALA A 193 -14.62 8.48 5.97
N ALA A 194 -15.70 9.04 5.46
CA ALA A 194 -16.96 9.23 6.17
C ALA A 194 -17.54 7.89 6.68
N GLU A 195 -17.59 6.88 5.83
CA GLU A 195 -18.07 5.56 6.23
C GLU A 195 -17.17 4.89 7.25
N ALA A 196 -15.85 5.07 7.13
CA ALA A 196 -14.89 4.52 8.08
C ALA A 196 -15.00 5.19 9.46
N VAL A 197 -15.20 6.51 9.50
CA VAL A 197 -15.43 7.27 10.75
C VAL A 197 -16.76 6.88 11.38
N ALA A 198 -17.82 6.72 10.60
CA ALA A 198 -19.11 6.26 11.09
C ALA A 198 -19.03 4.85 11.68
N ALA A 199 -18.34 3.94 11.01
CA ALA A 199 -18.13 2.58 11.51
C ALA A 199 -17.28 2.55 12.81
N PHE A 200 -16.34 3.49 12.97
CA PHE A 200 -15.61 3.65 14.22
C PHE A 200 -16.53 4.14 15.33
N ALA A 201 -17.35 5.16 15.10
CA ALA A 201 -18.31 5.65 16.07
C ALA A 201 -19.27 4.54 16.56
N GLU A 202 -19.76 3.69 15.64
CA GLU A 202 -20.67 2.57 15.98
C GLU A 202 -19.98 1.41 16.72
N SER A 203 -18.70 1.22 16.49
CA SER A 203 -17.92 0.15 17.11
C SER A 203 -17.12 0.59 18.33
N SER A 204 -17.21 1.86 18.70
CA SER A 204 -16.50 2.44 19.84
C SER A 204 -16.84 1.64 21.11
N GLY A 205 -15.80 1.32 21.88
CA GLY A 205 -15.94 0.54 23.11
C GLY A 205 -16.06 -0.97 22.92
N SER A 206 -16.12 -1.50 21.72
CA SER A 206 -16.07 -2.94 21.46
C SER A 206 -14.65 -3.40 21.10
N ALA A 207 -14.38 -4.71 21.16
CA ALA A 207 -13.12 -5.29 20.68
C ALA A 207 -12.85 -4.96 19.18
N LYS A 208 -13.89 -4.65 18.42
CA LYS A 208 -13.79 -4.21 17.02
C LYS A 208 -13.43 -2.72 16.89
N GLY A 209 -13.60 -1.92 17.93
CA GLY A 209 -13.35 -0.47 17.93
C GLY A 209 -11.90 -0.11 17.59
N VAL A 210 -10.92 -0.88 18.07
CA VAL A 210 -9.49 -0.65 17.77
C VAL A 210 -9.23 -0.78 16.26
N VAL A 211 -9.77 -1.82 15.63
CA VAL A 211 -9.60 -2.05 14.18
C VAL A 211 -10.34 -0.98 13.38
N ALA A 212 -11.55 -0.59 13.81
CA ALA A 212 -12.33 0.47 13.17
C ALA A 212 -11.64 1.83 13.28
N ARG A 213 -11.05 2.16 14.44
CA ARG A 213 -10.24 3.36 14.64
C ARG A 213 -9.07 3.45 13.66
N HIS A 214 -8.31 2.37 13.52
CA HIS A 214 -7.17 2.36 12.58
C HIS A 214 -7.64 2.51 11.13
N ARG A 215 -8.75 1.88 10.77
CA ARG A 215 -9.34 2.00 9.44
C ARG A 215 -9.82 3.43 9.17
N ALA A 216 -10.42 4.09 10.14
CA ALA A 216 -10.86 5.48 10.04
C ALA A 216 -9.66 6.43 9.90
N ALA A 217 -8.61 6.26 10.73
CA ALA A 217 -7.39 7.06 10.64
C ALA A 217 -6.72 6.94 9.26
N HIS A 218 -6.61 5.71 8.74
CA HIS A 218 -6.04 5.46 7.41
C HIS A 218 -6.89 6.09 6.29
N ALA A 219 -8.20 5.92 6.33
CA ALA A 219 -9.09 6.50 5.33
C ALA A 219 -9.10 8.04 5.34
N LEU A 220 -8.96 8.66 6.51
CA LEU A 220 -8.80 10.11 6.64
C LEU A 220 -7.46 10.60 6.06
N ASP A 221 -6.36 9.87 6.28
CA ASP A 221 -5.05 10.20 5.71
C ASP A 221 -5.05 10.05 4.18
N GLU A 222 -5.67 9.00 3.64
CA GLU A 222 -5.86 8.83 2.20
C GLU A 222 -6.70 9.96 1.60
N ALA A 223 -7.80 10.35 2.25
CA ALA A 223 -8.63 11.45 1.80
C ALA A 223 -7.84 12.77 1.81
N TRP A 224 -7.11 13.04 2.87
CA TRP A 224 -6.24 14.22 2.96
C TRP A 224 -5.17 14.22 1.87
N THR A 225 -4.51 13.10 1.65
CA THR A 225 -3.50 12.94 0.60
C THR A 225 -4.09 13.20 -0.78
N THR A 226 -5.30 12.73 -1.04
CA THR A 226 -6.02 12.94 -2.30
C THR A 226 -6.42 14.41 -2.51
N LEU A 227 -6.90 15.08 -1.45
CA LEU A 227 -7.41 16.45 -1.54
C LEU A 227 -6.31 17.53 -1.53
N ILE A 228 -5.14 17.21 -0.99
CA ILE A 228 -4.08 18.20 -0.77
C ILE A 228 -2.77 17.77 -1.42
N THR A 229 -2.22 16.58 -1.04
CA THR A 229 -0.87 16.19 -1.46
C THR A 229 -0.76 16.00 -2.97
N TRP A 230 -1.75 15.38 -3.58
CA TRP A 230 -1.75 15.05 -5.00
C TRP A 230 -2.36 16.14 -5.90
N GLN A 231 -2.78 17.28 -5.35
CA GLN A 231 -3.25 18.39 -6.18
C GLN A 231 -2.10 19.11 -6.89
N SER A 232 -2.31 19.46 -8.16
CA SER A 232 -1.26 20.07 -9.02
C SER A 232 -0.93 21.52 -8.68
N PHE A 233 0.25 21.98 -9.12
CA PHE A 233 0.84 23.31 -8.91
C PHE A 233 0.03 24.52 -9.42
N SER A 234 -1.06 24.32 -10.15
CA SER A 234 -1.77 25.40 -10.86
C SER A 234 -2.59 26.34 -9.96
N SER A 235 -2.41 26.29 -8.66
CA SER A 235 -3.13 27.18 -7.74
C SER A 235 -2.28 28.34 -7.21
N SER A 236 -1.35 28.85 -8.00
CA SER A 236 -0.90 30.22 -7.82
C SER A 236 -2.08 31.13 -8.18
N ARG A 237 -2.85 31.57 -7.20
CA ARG A 237 -3.86 32.66 -7.27
C ARG A 237 -4.96 32.64 -8.35
N ALA A 238 -5.13 31.60 -9.14
CA ALA A 238 -6.22 31.48 -10.09
C ALA A 238 -7.35 30.64 -9.46
N ALA A 239 -8.50 31.28 -9.25
CA ALA A 239 -9.81 30.77 -8.87
C ALA A 239 -9.81 29.47 -8.06
N SER A 240 -10.10 29.55 -6.75
CA SER A 240 -10.41 28.40 -5.90
C SER A 240 -11.48 27.55 -6.58
N ASP A 241 -11.21 26.25 -6.73
CA ASP A 241 -12.23 25.33 -7.21
C ASP A 241 -13.23 25.10 -6.06
N PRO A 242 -14.46 25.64 -6.14
CA PRO A 242 -15.39 25.65 -5.02
C PRO A 242 -15.76 24.24 -4.58
N VAL A 243 -15.74 23.26 -5.51
CA VAL A 243 -16.01 21.86 -5.20
C VAL A 243 -14.86 21.27 -4.37
N LEU A 244 -13.63 21.55 -4.74
CA LEU A 244 -12.46 21.04 -4.00
C LEU A 244 -12.39 21.64 -2.59
N ASP A 245 -12.66 22.92 -2.45
CA ASP A 245 -12.66 23.60 -1.15
C ASP A 245 -13.80 23.11 -0.25
N ALA A 246 -14.96 22.80 -0.83
CA ALA A 246 -16.05 22.18 -0.08
C ALA A 246 -15.68 20.76 0.40
N LEU A 247 -15.05 19.94 -0.46
CA LEU A 247 -14.57 18.62 -0.07
C LEU A 247 -13.48 18.69 1.02
N ARG A 248 -12.60 19.69 0.97
CA ARG A 248 -11.61 19.95 2.03
C ARG A 248 -12.28 20.28 3.36
N ARG A 249 -13.30 21.14 3.37
CA ARG A 249 -14.08 21.44 4.59
C ARG A 249 -14.76 20.20 5.15
N GLN A 250 -15.36 19.38 4.29
CA GLN A 250 -15.95 18.11 4.73
C GLN A 250 -14.89 17.16 5.32
N GLY A 251 -13.73 17.06 4.69
CA GLY A 251 -12.60 16.30 5.23
C GLY A 251 -12.13 16.80 6.60
N HIS A 252 -12.06 18.11 6.78
CA HIS A 252 -11.76 18.75 8.06
C HIS A 252 -12.79 18.41 9.14
N ARG A 253 -14.08 18.47 8.79
CA ARG A 253 -15.18 18.13 9.71
C ARG A 253 -15.16 16.66 10.11
N LEU A 254 -14.82 15.75 9.18
CA LEU A 254 -14.63 14.33 9.50
C LEU A 254 -13.44 14.09 10.47
N HIS A 255 -12.36 14.86 10.33
CA HIS A 255 -11.25 14.80 11.29
C HIS A 255 -11.68 15.27 12.68
N ARG A 256 -12.51 16.32 12.79
CA ARG A 256 -13.06 16.77 14.07
C ARG A 256 -13.92 15.69 14.72
N ILE A 257 -14.86 15.09 13.97
CA ILE A 257 -15.68 13.98 14.47
C ILE A 257 -14.78 12.81 14.96
N PHE A 258 -13.75 12.46 14.19
CA PHE A 258 -12.81 11.43 14.57
C PHE A 258 -12.07 11.77 15.86
N SER A 259 -11.70 13.04 16.04
CA SER A 259 -11.05 13.54 17.25
C SER A 259 -11.97 13.48 18.48
N GLU A 260 -13.23 13.91 18.35
CA GLU A 260 -14.24 13.83 19.40
C GLU A 260 -14.41 12.38 19.89
N LEU A 261 -14.47 11.41 18.96
CA LEU A 261 -14.53 9.98 19.27
C LEU A 261 -13.29 9.42 19.99
N LEU A 262 -12.14 10.09 19.87
CA LEU A 262 -10.90 9.69 20.56
C LEU A 262 -10.80 10.20 21.99
N THR A 263 -11.50 11.29 22.33
CA THR A 263 -11.42 11.97 23.64
C THR A 263 -12.35 11.39 24.68
N GLU A 264 -13.44 10.79 24.27
CA GLU A 264 -14.44 10.32 25.21
C GLU A 264 -14.05 8.98 25.82
N THR A 265 -13.42 9.06 27.00
CA THR A 265 -13.02 7.95 27.87
C THR A 265 -14.04 7.79 29.03
N GLY A 266 -15.29 7.45 28.71
CA GLY A 266 -16.33 7.22 29.72
C GLY A 266 -17.03 5.86 29.60
N PRO A 267 -17.92 5.49 30.55
CA PRO A 267 -18.73 4.28 30.42
C PRO A 267 -19.58 4.33 29.15
N GLN A 268 -19.53 3.28 28.35
CA GLN A 268 -20.11 3.19 27.00
C GLN A 268 -21.60 3.55 26.89
N ASP A 269 -22.38 3.28 27.93
CA ASP A 269 -23.82 3.49 27.88
C ASP A 269 -24.22 4.97 27.95
N ALA A 270 -23.36 5.82 28.52
CA ALA A 270 -23.62 7.26 28.64
C ALA A 270 -23.46 8.01 27.29
N HIS A 271 -22.55 7.56 26.42
CA HIS A 271 -22.20 8.24 25.16
C HIS A 271 -22.81 7.59 23.91
N ARG A 272 -23.56 6.50 24.05
CA ARG A 272 -24.11 5.75 22.90
C ARG A 272 -24.98 6.60 21.95
N ALA A 273 -25.79 7.50 22.52
CA ALA A 273 -26.65 8.39 21.72
C ALA A 273 -25.84 9.43 20.92
N GLU A 274 -24.78 9.96 21.54
CA GLU A 274 -23.85 10.92 20.96
C GLU A 274 -23.03 10.29 19.84
N PHE A 275 -22.44 9.11 20.06
CA PHE A 275 -21.72 8.36 19.03
C PHE A 275 -22.62 8.00 17.84
N ALA A 276 -23.89 7.65 18.09
CA ALA A 276 -24.85 7.43 17.03
C ALA A 276 -25.18 8.71 16.24
N GLN A 277 -25.15 9.87 16.88
CA GLN A 277 -25.32 11.16 16.21
C GLN A 277 -24.09 11.49 15.35
N LEU A 278 -22.89 11.35 15.86
CA LEU A 278 -21.63 11.55 15.13
C LEU A 278 -21.50 10.59 13.94
N ALA A 279 -21.95 9.35 14.09
CA ALA A 279 -22.00 8.39 12.98
C ALA A 279 -22.95 8.83 11.86
N ARG A 280 -24.15 9.35 12.23
CA ARG A 280 -25.12 9.89 11.25
C ARG A 280 -24.56 11.12 10.54
N GLU A 281 -23.91 12.02 11.28
CA GLU A 281 -23.28 13.22 10.72
C GLU A 281 -22.16 12.84 9.75
N ALA A 282 -21.29 11.92 10.12
CA ALA A 282 -20.24 11.43 9.24
C ALA A 282 -20.80 10.85 7.92
N ARG A 283 -21.84 10.01 7.99
CA ARG A 283 -22.49 9.48 6.78
C ARG A 283 -23.13 10.57 5.93
N ARG A 284 -23.79 11.53 6.55
CA ARG A 284 -24.36 12.68 5.84
C ARG A 284 -23.30 13.43 5.04
N LEU A 285 -22.14 13.72 5.64
CA LEU A 285 -21.01 14.35 4.95
C LEU A 285 -20.52 13.49 3.76
N GLY A 286 -20.48 12.17 3.91
CA GLY A 286 -20.13 11.25 2.83
C GLY A 286 -21.15 11.24 1.69
N ASP A 287 -22.43 11.31 2.00
CA ASP A 287 -23.51 11.37 0.99
C ASP A 287 -23.54 12.72 0.27
N GLU A 288 -23.35 13.82 0.98
CA GLU A 288 -23.18 15.16 0.40
C GLU A 288 -21.97 15.20 -0.55
N ALA A 289 -20.88 14.55 -0.20
CA ALA A 289 -19.70 14.46 -1.07
C ALA A 289 -19.96 13.67 -2.36
N ARG A 290 -20.78 12.62 -2.31
CA ARG A 290 -21.15 11.81 -3.50
C ARG A 290 -22.04 12.58 -4.47
N HIS A 291 -22.95 13.42 -3.96
CA HIS A 291 -23.90 14.17 -4.76
C HIS A 291 -23.32 15.55 -5.13
N ALA A 292 -23.41 15.94 -6.37
CA ALA A 292 -22.75 17.13 -6.93
C ALA A 292 -23.21 18.49 -6.36
N SER A 293 -24.24 18.52 -5.54
CA SER A 293 -24.77 19.72 -4.91
C SER A 293 -23.99 20.09 -3.65
N VAL A 294 -22.79 20.62 -3.84
CA VAL A 294 -22.08 21.27 -2.74
C VAL A 294 -22.65 22.67 -2.61
N PRO A 295 -23.23 23.05 -1.47
CA PRO A 295 -23.74 24.41 -1.28
C PRO A 295 -22.60 25.42 -1.48
N ALA A 296 -22.92 26.56 -2.10
CA ALA A 296 -22.01 27.69 -2.16
C ALA A 296 -21.57 28.05 -0.73
N ALA A 297 -20.28 28.06 -0.50
CA ALA A 297 -19.73 28.29 0.83
C ALA A 297 -19.91 29.76 1.26
N PRO A 298 -20.09 30.01 2.57
CA PRO A 298 -19.82 31.33 3.13
C PRO A 298 -18.34 31.72 2.90
N GLU A 299 -18.10 33.00 2.81
CA GLU A 299 -16.82 33.64 2.41
C GLU A 299 -15.62 33.38 3.36
N ASP A 300 -15.80 32.70 4.48
CA ASP A 300 -14.74 32.33 5.41
C ASP A 300 -13.87 31.20 4.84
N ALA A 301 -13.00 31.57 3.92
CA ALA A 301 -12.06 30.67 3.30
C ALA A 301 -11.00 30.22 4.33
N VAL A 302 -11.18 29.03 4.91
CA VAL A 302 -10.10 28.35 5.63
C VAL A 302 -8.95 28.15 4.63
N SER A 303 -7.90 28.95 4.77
CA SER A 303 -6.70 28.82 3.96
C SER A 303 -5.97 27.53 4.36
N PHE A 304 -6.14 26.49 3.54
CA PHE A 304 -5.36 25.26 3.73
C PHE A 304 -3.95 25.49 3.19
N PRO A 305 -2.90 25.42 4.01
CA PRO A 305 -1.54 25.52 3.52
C PRO A 305 -1.24 24.31 2.63
N LEU A 306 -0.94 24.59 1.38
CA LEU A 306 -0.55 23.60 0.38
C LEU A 306 0.96 23.33 0.52
N SER A 307 1.39 22.86 1.68
CA SER A 307 2.76 22.39 1.86
C SER A 307 2.96 21.11 1.07
N ARG A 308 3.88 21.14 0.14
CA ARG A 308 4.13 20.09 -0.82
C ARG A 308 5.49 19.47 -0.57
N ARG A 309 5.51 18.22 -0.14
CA ARG A 309 6.73 17.42 -0.23
C ARG A 309 7.02 17.14 -1.70
N THR A 310 8.16 17.63 -2.19
CA THR A 310 8.63 17.25 -3.53
C THR A 310 9.02 15.78 -3.54
N ALA A 311 8.88 15.10 -4.70
CA ALA A 311 9.31 13.70 -4.84
C ALA A 311 10.80 13.54 -4.46
N PHE A 312 11.63 14.52 -4.78
CA PHE A 312 13.05 14.54 -4.41
C PHE A 312 13.25 14.60 -2.89
N ALA A 313 12.49 15.45 -2.19
CA ALA A 313 12.57 15.53 -0.73
C ALA A 313 12.15 14.19 -0.08
N ALA A 314 11.07 13.56 -0.56
CA ALA A 314 10.62 12.25 -0.07
C ALA A 314 11.68 11.15 -0.28
N LEU A 315 12.32 11.13 -1.45
CA LEU A 315 13.42 10.19 -1.72
C LEU A 315 14.61 10.46 -0.80
N ARG A 316 15.03 11.72 -0.64
CA ARG A 316 16.16 12.09 0.24
C ARG A 316 15.90 11.74 1.70
N GLU A 317 14.69 11.98 2.20
CA GLU A 317 14.28 11.60 3.56
C GLU A 317 14.25 10.09 3.77
N SER A 318 14.03 9.32 2.70
CA SER A 318 14.03 7.84 2.74
C SER A 318 15.45 7.24 2.69
N VAL A 319 16.48 8.00 2.30
CA VAL A 319 17.90 7.57 2.30
C VAL A 319 18.52 7.75 3.70
N VAL A 320 17.83 7.30 4.74
CA VAL A 320 18.35 7.31 6.10
C VAL A 320 18.66 5.86 6.50
N PRO A 321 19.82 5.59 7.16
CA PRO A 321 20.10 4.26 7.69
C PRO A 321 18.91 3.71 8.47
N TRP A 322 18.59 2.43 8.24
CA TRP A 322 17.45 1.74 8.88
C TRP A 322 16.06 2.22 8.46
N SER A 323 15.93 3.05 7.42
CA SER A 323 14.62 3.34 6.85
C SER A 323 13.99 2.09 6.22
N ASN A 324 12.67 1.95 6.36
CA ASN A 324 11.95 0.80 5.80
C ASN A 324 12.13 0.67 4.26
N PRO A 325 12.01 1.77 3.46
CA PRO A 325 12.25 1.68 2.02
C PRO A 325 13.65 1.19 1.65
N LEU A 326 14.69 1.67 2.34
CA LEU A 326 16.07 1.29 2.06
C LEU A 326 16.36 -0.18 2.44
N LEU A 327 15.92 -0.62 3.61
CA LEU A 327 16.07 -2.00 4.07
C LEU A 327 15.35 -2.98 3.16
N LEU A 328 14.12 -2.65 2.76
CA LEU A 328 13.35 -3.49 1.86
C LEU A 328 14.00 -3.56 0.47
N ALA A 329 14.46 -2.43 -0.06
CA ALA A 329 15.18 -2.38 -1.34
C ALA A 329 16.46 -3.22 -1.32
N ALA A 330 17.27 -3.09 -0.28
CA ALA A 330 18.48 -3.89 -0.12
C ALA A 330 18.16 -5.39 -0.02
N ARG A 331 17.16 -5.76 0.76
CA ARG A 331 16.69 -7.15 0.90
C ARG A 331 16.21 -7.73 -0.43
N VAL A 332 15.38 -6.99 -1.17
CA VAL A 332 14.88 -7.40 -2.48
C VAL A 332 16.02 -7.50 -3.48
N GLY A 333 16.93 -6.52 -3.53
CA GLY A 333 18.07 -6.53 -4.44
C GLY A 333 19.00 -7.73 -4.22
N VAL A 334 19.40 -7.97 -2.97
CA VAL A 334 20.27 -9.11 -2.60
C VAL A 334 19.59 -10.44 -2.91
N ALA A 335 18.32 -10.62 -2.52
CA ALA A 335 17.60 -11.85 -2.78
C ALA A 335 17.41 -12.11 -4.29
N THR A 336 17.13 -11.05 -5.07
CA THR A 336 17.00 -11.14 -6.53
C THR A 336 18.32 -11.50 -7.18
N LEU A 337 19.43 -10.92 -6.71
CA LEU A 337 20.79 -11.25 -7.18
C LEU A 337 21.14 -12.72 -6.92
N ILE A 338 20.87 -13.21 -5.71
CA ILE A 338 21.12 -14.61 -5.34
C ILE A 338 20.28 -15.55 -6.19
N ALA A 339 18.96 -15.28 -6.33
CA ALA A 339 18.07 -16.14 -7.11
C ALA A 339 18.46 -16.19 -8.60
N GLY A 340 18.82 -15.04 -9.18
CA GLY A 340 19.29 -14.96 -10.55
C GLY A 340 20.65 -15.65 -10.73
N GLY A 341 21.59 -15.48 -9.80
CA GLY A 341 22.88 -16.15 -9.80
C GLY A 341 22.75 -17.68 -9.73
N ILE A 342 21.87 -18.20 -8.86
CA ILE A 342 21.56 -19.65 -8.81
C ILE A 342 20.98 -20.10 -10.15
N GLY A 343 20.07 -19.35 -10.75
CA GLY A 343 19.47 -19.68 -12.03
C GLY A 343 20.53 -19.79 -13.15
N VAL A 344 21.45 -18.85 -13.22
CA VAL A 344 22.56 -18.87 -14.20
C VAL A 344 23.50 -20.06 -13.91
N ALA A 345 23.87 -20.30 -12.64
CA ALA A 345 24.76 -21.40 -12.26
C ALA A 345 24.18 -22.79 -12.58
N LEU A 346 22.85 -22.93 -12.51
CA LEU A 346 22.12 -24.16 -12.87
C LEU A 346 21.77 -24.25 -14.36
N GLY A 347 22.16 -23.27 -15.17
CA GLY A 347 21.86 -23.24 -16.60
C GLY A 347 20.35 -23.12 -16.92
N LEU A 348 19.59 -22.45 -16.07
CA LEU A 348 18.13 -22.28 -16.29
C LEU A 348 17.88 -21.20 -17.33
N ASP A 349 17.22 -21.56 -18.42
CA ASP A 349 16.94 -20.68 -19.56
C ASP A 349 16.08 -19.47 -19.22
N ARG A 350 15.32 -19.53 -18.10
CA ARG A 350 14.35 -18.52 -17.71
C ARG A 350 14.45 -18.08 -16.24
N ALA A 351 15.67 -18.02 -15.71
CA ALA A 351 16.00 -17.62 -14.33
C ALA A 351 15.26 -16.32 -13.87
N TYR A 352 14.85 -15.49 -14.82
CA TYR A 352 14.10 -14.25 -14.55
C TYR A 352 12.76 -14.47 -13.85
N TRP A 353 12.11 -15.64 -13.97
CA TRP A 353 10.88 -15.93 -13.23
C TRP A 353 11.13 -16.14 -11.73
N GLY A 354 12.27 -16.71 -11.38
CA GLY A 354 12.71 -16.81 -9.99
C GLY A 354 12.96 -15.45 -9.36
N MET A 355 13.62 -14.56 -10.11
CA MET A 355 13.87 -13.18 -9.68
C MET A 355 12.55 -12.41 -9.44
N ALA A 356 11.57 -12.55 -10.34
CA ALA A 356 10.24 -11.95 -10.16
C ALA A 356 9.49 -12.54 -8.96
N ALA A 357 9.63 -13.85 -8.68
CA ALA A 357 9.01 -14.49 -7.52
C ALA A 357 9.58 -13.95 -6.20
N VAL A 358 10.88 -13.67 -6.12
CA VAL A 358 11.52 -13.00 -4.98
C VAL A 358 10.83 -11.67 -4.68
N VAL A 359 10.67 -10.82 -5.70
CA VAL A 359 10.06 -9.49 -5.52
C VAL A 359 8.64 -9.60 -5.01
N VAL A 360 7.83 -10.52 -5.55
CA VAL A 360 6.44 -10.75 -5.11
C VAL A 360 6.36 -11.18 -3.64
N VAL A 361 7.27 -12.04 -3.20
CA VAL A 361 7.27 -12.57 -1.83
C VAL A 361 7.72 -11.50 -0.84
N LEU A 362 8.76 -10.72 -1.17
CA LEU A 362 9.38 -9.77 -0.26
C LEU A 362 8.72 -8.39 -0.25
N ASN A 363 8.18 -7.90 -1.38
CA ASN A 363 7.65 -6.53 -1.50
C ASN A 363 6.41 -6.26 -0.61
N GLN A 364 5.72 -7.30 -0.17
CA GLN A 364 4.58 -7.21 0.75
C GLN A 364 4.78 -8.13 1.96
N ALA A 365 5.99 -8.20 2.47
CA ALA A 365 6.34 -9.04 3.60
C ALA A 365 5.81 -8.45 4.92
N TYR A 366 4.83 -9.14 5.49
CA TYR A 366 4.25 -8.82 6.79
C TYR A 366 4.72 -9.85 7.83
N GLY A 367 5.90 -9.69 8.40
CA GLY A 367 6.47 -10.62 9.36
C GLY A 367 6.71 -12.04 8.77
N TRP A 368 7.38 -12.91 9.53
CA TRP A 368 7.72 -14.26 9.08
C TRP A 368 6.51 -15.11 8.66
N PRO A 369 5.43 -15.22 9.47
CA PRO A 369 4.29 -16.09 9.10
C PRO A 369 3.58 -15.61 7.82
N GLY A 370 3.48 -14.29 7.62
CA GLY A 370 2.87 -13.71 6.43
C GLY A 370 3.69 -13.99 5.18
N THR A 371 5.00 -13.78 5.26
CA THR A 371 5.94 -14.03 4.15
C THR A 371 6.00 -15.52 3.79
N PHE A 372 6.08 -16.40 4.79
CA PHE A 372 6.05 -17.85 4.58
C PHE A 372 4.76 -18.30 3.90
N ARG A 373 3.61 -17.88 4.42
CA ARG A 373 2.30 -18.17 3.82
C ARG A 373 2.21 -17.67 2.38
N ARG A 374 2.74 -16.46 2.10
CA ARG A 374 2.76 -15.90 0.75
C ARG A 374 3.63 -16.70 -0.20
N ALA A 375 4.80 -17.15 0.24
CA ALA A 375 5.67 -18.03 -0.52
C ALA A 375 4.99 -19.38 -0.84
N CYS A 376 4.35 -20.00 0.16
CA CYS A 376 3.57 -21.24 -0.04
C CYS A 376 2.43 -21.02 -1.04
N TYR A 377 1.65 -19.93 -0.90
CA TYR A 377 0.58 -19.60 -1.84
C TYR A 377 1.11 -19.34 -3.25
N ARG A 378 2.31 -18.75 -3.38
CA ARG A 378 2.95 -18.54 -4.68
C ARG A 378 3.33 -19.87 -5.33
N VAL A 379 3.97 -20.78 -4.61
CA VAL A 379 4.37 -22.10 -5.13
C VAL A 379 3.14 -22.93 -5.49
N LEU A 380 2.19 -23.11 -4.55
CA LEU A 380 0.97 -23.90 -4.77
C LEU A 380 0.10 -23.31 -5.89
N GLY A 381 -0.06 -21.98 -5.89
CA GLY A 381 -0.80 -21.28 -6.95
C GLY A 381 -0.11 -21.40 -8.32
N THR A 382 1.24 -21.43 -8.35
CA THR A 382 1.97 -21.68 -9.60
C THR A 382 1.72 -23.09 -10.10
N LEU A 383 1.83 -24.13 -9.25
CA LEU A 383 1.58 -25.51 -9.64
C LEU A 383 0.15 -25.71 -10.17
N ALA A 384 -0.86 -25.22 -9.46
CA ALA A 384 -2.24 -25.26 -9.92
C ALA A 384 -2.47 -24.42 -11.19
N GLY A 385 -1.76 -23.29 -11.30
CA GLY A 385 -1.80 -22.41 -12.47
C GLY A 385 -1.19 -23.02 -13.73
N LEU A 386 -0.21 -23.95 -13.60
CA LEU A 386 0.29 -24.73 -14.72
C LEU A 386 -0.81 -25.61 -15.33
N ILE A 387 -1.65 -26.21 -14.48
CA ILE A 387 -2.78 -27.04 -14.95
C ILE A 387 -3.78 -26.19 -15.72
N LEU A 388 -4.12 -25.00 -15.18
CA LEU A 388 -5.02 -24.07 -15.88
C LEU A 388 -4.40 -23.54 -17.18
N ALA A 389 -3.11 -23.22 -17.18
CA ALA A 389 -2.39 -22.80 -18.38
C ALA A 389 -2.39 -23.90 -19.45
N TRP A 390 -2.15 -25.15 -19.03
CA TRP A 390 -2.25 -26.29 -19.92
C TRP A 390 -3.65 -26.40 -20.55
N ALA A 391 -4.71 -26.29 -19.75
CA ALA A 391 -6.08 -26.35 -20.27
C ALA A 391 -6.40 -25.22 -21.27
N VAL A 392 -5.95 -23.98 -20.96
CA VAL A 392 -6.12 -22.84 -21.86
C VAL A 392 -5.36 -23.03 -23.18
N LEU A 393 -4.09 -23.47 -23.11
CA LEU A 393 -3.25 -23.65 -24.28
C LEU A 393 -3.62 -24.90 -25.09
N ALA A 394 -4.14 -25.96 -24.44
CA ALA A 394 -4.68 -27.15 -25.12
C ALA A 394 -5.92 -26.85 -25.97
N ALA A 395 -6.66 -25.79 -25.64
CA ALA A 395 -7.75 -25.30 -26.47
C ALA A 395 -7.27 -24.56 -27.74
N HIS A 396 -5.95 -24.43 -27.94
CA HIS A 396 -5.32 -23.73 -29.07
C HIS A 396 -5.98 -22.39 -29.41
N PRO A 397 -6.10 -21.44 -28.43
CA PRO A 397 -6.75 -20.19 -28.71
C PRO A 397 -5.98 -19.40 -29.78
N GLN A 398 -6.65 -19.02 -30.84
CA GLN A 398 -6.08 -18.24 -31.94
C GLN A 398 -6.83 -16.93 -32.13
N GLY A 399 -6.17 -15.94 -32.68
CA GLY A 399 -6.79 -14.68 -33.00
C GLY A 399 -7.45 -13.99 -31.81
N LEU A 400 -8.73 -13.67 -31.93
CA LEU A 400 -9.51 -13.00 -30.86
C LEU A 400 -9.65 -13.82 -29.59
N TRP A 401 -9.57 -15.17 -29.67
CA TRP A 401 -9.66 -16.03 -28.50
C TRP A 401 -8.48 -15.89 -27.56
N ILE A 402 -7.26 -15.61 -28.08
CA ILE A 402 -6.10 -15.28 -27.22
C ILE A 402 -6.35 -13.95 -26.49
N ALA A 403 -6.86 -12.93 -27.19
CA ALA A 403 -7.17 -11.65 -26.58
C ALA A 403 -8.22 -11.79 -25.48
N ALA A 404 -9.27 -12.59 -25.73
CA ALA A 404 -10.29 -12.90 -24.73
C ALA A 404 -9.72 -13.67 -23.54
N ALA A 405 -8.89 -14.68 -23.77
CA ALA A 405 -8.25 -15.47 -22.72
C ALA A 405 -7.37 -14.59 -21.80
N VAL A 406 -6.48 -13.77 -22.38
CA VAL A 406 -5.61 -12.86 -21.64
C VAL A 406 -6.45 -11.84 -20.85
N GLY A 407 -7.48 -11.25 -21.45
CA GLY A 407 -8.36 -10.29 -20.78
C GLY A 407 -9.15 -10.92 -19.63
N LEU A 408 -9.72 -12.11 -19.81
CA LEU A 408 -10.45 -12.83 -18.77
C LEU A 408 -9.55 -13.31 -17.64
N LEU A 409 -8.36 -13.81 -17.94
CA LEU A 409 -7.38 -14.18 -16.92
C LEU A 409 -6.94 -12.96 -16.12
N GLN A 410 -6.70 -11.82 -16.76
CA GLN A 410 -6.36 -10.58 -16.05
C GLN A 410 -7.54 -10.09 -15.18
N PHE A 411 -8.77 -10.14 -15.69
CA PHE A 411 -9.97 -9.85 -14.89
C PHE A 411 -10.04 -10.72 -13.64
N ALA A 412 -9.84 -12.03 -13.80
CA ALA A 412 -9.85 -12.97 -12.68
C ALA A 412 -8.72 -12.67 -11.67
N ILE A 413 -7.51 -12.33 -12.12
CA ILE A 413 -6.41 -11.90 -11.25
C ILE A 413 -6.86 -10.75 -10.37
N GLU A 414 -7.49 -9.72 -10.93
CA GLU A 414 -7.84 -8.51 -10.20
C GLU A 414 -8.96 -8.72 -9.17
N ILE A 415 -9.87 -9.63 -9.40
CA ILE A 415 -10.87 -10.04 -8.41
C ILE A 415 -10.20 -10.81 -7.27
N TRP A 416 -9.38 -11.82 -7.59
CA TRP A 416 -8.87 -12.74 -6.60
C TRP A 416 -7.67 -12.21 -5.82
N VAL A 417 -6.91 -11.27 -6.35
CA VAL A 417 -5.75 -10.69 -5.63
C VAL A 417 -6.16 -10.00 -4.32
N VAL A 418 -7.37 -9.46 -4.27
CA VAL A 418 -7.93 -8.81 -3.07
C VAL A 418 -8.64 -9.83 -2.16
N LEU A 419 -9.27 -10.85 -2.74
CA LEU A 419 -10.03 -11.85 -1.99
C LEU A 419 -9.13 -12.96 -1.42
N GLN A 420 -8.33 -13.58 -2.28
CA GLN A 420 -7.50 -14.73 -1.93
C GLN A 420 -6.29 -14.86 -2.86
N TYR A 421 -5.12 -14.46 -2.37
CA TYR A 421 -3.88 -14.45 -3.16
C TYR A 421 -3.50 -15.82 -3.75
N ALA A 422 -3.78 -16.93 -3.05
CA ALA A 422 -3.48 -18.27 -3.57
C ALA A 422 -4.22 -18.55 -4.88
N VAL A 423 -5.50 -18.14 -4.96
CA VAL A 423 -6.31 -18.27 -6.18
C VAL A 423 -5.84 -17.30 -7.25
N ALA A 424 -5.51 -16.05 -6.87
CA ALA A 424 -4.92 -15.11 -7.82
C ALA A 424 -3.63 -15.63 -8.47
N ALA A 425 -2.77 -16.31 -7.69
CA ALA A 425 -1.52 -16.87 -8.19
C ALA A 425 -1.73 -17.95 -9.28
N ILE A 426 -2.85 -18.67 -9.26
CA ILE A 426 -3.27 -19.59 -10.32
C ILE A 426 -3.44 -18.82 -11.64
N PHE A 427 -4.27 -17.77 -11.61
CA PHE A 427 -4.54 -16.96 -12.80
C PHE A 427 -3.33 -16.15 -13.26
N ILE A 428 -2.50 -15.64 -12.34
CA ILE A 428 -1.23 -14.94 -12.67
C ILE A 428 -0.31 -15.87 -13.47
N THR A 429 -0.18 -17.12 -13.02
CA THR A 429 0.69 -18.09 -13.71
C THR A 429 0.14 -18.46 -15.08
N SER A 430 -1.17 -18.72 -15.16
CA SER A 430 -1.82 -19.05 -16.43
C SER A 430 -1.73 -17.89 -17.44
N ASN A 431 -1.99 -16.65 -16.99
CA ASN A 431 -1.90 -15.47 -17.84
C ASN A 431 -0.46 -15.24 -18.35
N ALA A 432 0.52 -15.33 -17.45
CA ALA A 432 1.93 -15.17 -17.82
C ALA A 432 2.40 -16.21 -18.85
N LEU A 433 1.95 -17.46 -18.72
CA LEU A 433 2.28 -18.53 -19.68
C LEU A 433 1.53 -18.37 -21.00
N THR A 434 0.26 -17.95 -20.97
CA THR A 434 -0.51 -17.66 -22.19
C THR A 434 0.15 -16.55 -23.02
N ILE A 435 0.61 -15.49 -22.35
CA ILE A 435 1.35 -14.39 -23.00
C ILE A 435 2.71 -14.89 -23.52
N ALA A 436 3.45 -15.66 -22.72
CA ALA A 436 4.78 -16.14 -23.08
C ALA A 436 4.76 -17.21 -24.19
N ALA A 437 3.73 -18.03 -24.24
CA ALA A 437 3.56 -19.05 -25.28
C ALA A 437 3.28 -18.43 -26.67
N GLY A 438 2.61 -17.26 -26.72
CA GLY A 438 2.49 -16.45 -27.93
C GLY A 438 1.96 -17.18 -29.18
N GLY A 439 1.21 -18.26 -29.02
CA GLY A 439 0.76 -19.11 -30.14
C GLY A 439 1.77 -20.17 -30.61
N GLN A 440 2.86 -20.40 -29.83
CA GLN A 440 3.84 -21.48 -30.12
C GLN A 440 3.23 -22.87 -29.95
N GLY A 441 3.71 -23.84 -30.71
CA GLY A 441 3.24 -25.23 -30.67
C GLY A 441 3.58 -25.97 -29.34
N PHE A 442 2.82 -27.02 -29.04
CA PHE A 442 2.83 -27.78 -27.78
C PHE A 442 4.20 -28.31 -27.29
N PRO A 443 5.14 -28.76 -28.15
CA PRO A 443 6.44 -29.26 -27.70
C PRO A 443 7.32 -28.21 -26.98
N ALA A 444 7.22 -26.93 -27.38
CA ALA A 444 7.95 -25.83 -26.76
C ALA A 444 7.38 -25.45 -25.38
N ILE A 445 6.14 -25.83 -25.08
CA ILE A 445 5.40 -25.41 -23.89
C ILE A 445 5.81 -26.23 -22.63
N THR A 446 6.20 -27.50 -22.80
CA THR A 446 6.59 -28.36 -21.68
C THR A 446 7.83 -27.83 -20.95
N HIS A 447 8.82 -27.31 -21.67
CA HIS A 447 9.99 -26.65 -21.09
C HIS A 447 9.60 -25.38 -20.30
N LEU A 448 8.59 -24.63 -20.76
CA LEU A 448 8.07 -23.47 -20.06
C LEU A 448 7.48 -23.83 -18.70
N PHE A 449 6.77 -24.96 -18.61
CA PHE A 449 6.12 -25.39 -17.36
C PHE A 449 7.13 -25.81 -16.31
N THR A 450 8.11 -26.64 -16.68
CA THR A 450 9.16 -27.08 -15.76
C THR A 450 10.02 -25.92 -15.29
N ALA A 451 10.45 -25.04 -16.19
CA ALA A 451 11.18 -23.83 -15.84
C ALA A 451 10.37 -22.95 -14.89
N ARG A 452 9.06 -22.73 -15.15
CA ARG A 452 8.20 -21.90 -14.31
C ARG A 452 8.04 -22.45 -12.89
N ALA A 453 7.89 -23.76 -12.74
CA ALA A 453 7.77 -24.41 -11.44
C ALA A 453 9.07 -24.29 -10.64
N LEU A 454 10.19 -24.67 -11.27
CA LEU A 454 11.51 -24.68 -10.64
C LEU A 454 11.97 -23.29 -10.24
N ASP A 455 11.91 -22.32 -11.16
CA ASP A 455 12.30 -20.93 -10.93
C ASP A 455 11.48 -20.29 -9.81
N THR A 456 10.15 -20.55 -9.78
CA THR A 456 9.29 -20.02 -8.72
C THR A 456 9.66 -20.63 -7.37
N ALA A 457 9.95 -21.93 -7.32
CA ALA A 457 10.36 -22.61 -6.07
C ALA A 457 11.70 -22.08 -5.55
N ILE A 458 12.71 -21.94 -6.42
CA ILE A 458 14.01 -21.36 -6.09
C ILE A 458 13.84 -19.92 -5.59
N GLY A 459 13.12 -19.08 -6.34
CA GLY A 459 12.90 -17.69 -5.97
C GLY A 459 12.19 -17.54 -4.62
N CYS A 460 11.17 -18.38 -4.33
CA CYS A 460 10.49 -18.40 -3.03
C CYS A 460 11.42 -18.88 -1.91
N ALA A 461 12.23 -19.92 -2.13
CA ALA A 461 13.17 -20.43 -1.14
C ALA A 461 14.25 -19.38 -0.78
N VAL A 462 14.83 -18.72 -1.80
CA VAL A 462 15.80 -17.64 -1.61
C VAL A 462 15.17 -16.46 -0.88
N ALA A 463 13.94 -16.05 -1.26
CA ALA A 463 13.23 -14.99 -0.58
C ALA A 463 13.02 -15.29 0.91
N LEU A 464 12.60 -16.50 1.25
CA LEU A 464 12.42 -16.95 2.64
C LEU A 464 13.75 -16.99 3.41
N ALA A 465 14.83 -17.50 2.80
CA ALA A 465 16.13 -17.53 3.42
C ALA A 465 16.64 -16.11 3.73
N VAL A 466 16.66 -15.23 2.74
CA VAL A 466 17.10 -13.83 2.93
C VAL A 466 16.22 -13.11 3.95
N PHE A 467 14.90 -13.30 3.92
CA PHE A 467 14.00 -12.74 4.91
C PHE A 467 14.31 -13.24 6.32
N HIS A 468 14.52 -14.55 6.50
CA HIS A 468 14.84 -15.15 7.79
C HIS A 468 16.11 -14.55 8.42
N PHE A 469 17.19 -14.43 7.63
CA PHE A 469 18.45 -13.89 8.12
C PHE A 469 18.43 -12.38 8.37
N THR A 470 17.60 -11.63 7.65
CA THR A 470 17.57 -10.17 7.76
C THR A 470 16.56 -9.64 8.78
N VAL A 471 15.40 -10.29 8.97
CA VAL A 471 14.33 -9.78 9.84
C VAL A 471 14.63 -9.93 11.32
N ARG A 472 15.23 -11.04 11.74
CA ARG A 472 15.56 -11.25 13.17
C ARG A 472 16.43 -10.13 13.77
N ARG A 473 17.25 -9.47 12.95
CA ARG A 473 18.13 -8.37 13.39
C ARG A 473 17.51 -6.97 13.21
N SER A 474 16.54 -6.82 12.33
CA SER A 474 16.02 -5.49 11.96
C SER A 474 14.70 -5.10 12.62
N ALA A 475 13.83 -6.04 12.99
CA ALA A 475 12.49 -5.74 13.51
C ALA A 475 12.51 -4.83 14.75
N HIS A 476 13.34 -5.15 15.75
CA HIS A 476 13.44 -4.33 16.97
C HIS A 476 14.00 -2.94 16.68
N HIS A 477 15.03 -2.83 15.83
CA HIS A 477 15.59 -1.55 15.43
C HIS A 477 14.61 -0.72 14.62
N GLN A 478 13.85 -1.36 13.73
CA GLN A 478 12.86 -0.71 12.89
C GLN A 478 11.73 -0.12 13.73
N LEU A 479 11.16 -0.90 14.65
CA LEU A 479 10.10 -0.44 15.54
C LEU A 479 10.58 0.71 16.45
N ARG A 480 11.79 0.61 17.03
CA ARG A 480 12.39 1.69 17.81
C ARG A 480 12.61 2.96 16.98
N SER A 481 13.09 2.81 15.74
CA SER A 481 13.30 3.94 14.82
C SER A 481 11.98 4.64 14.48
N GLU A 482 10.90 3.90 14.22
CA GLU A 482 9.59 4.49 13.93
C GLU A 482 8.95 5.13 15.15
N MET A 483 9.09 4.55 16.33
CA MET A 483 8.69 5.22 17.59
C MET A 483 9.45 6.54 17.80
N ALA A 484 10.76 6.55 17.60
CA ALA A 484 11.57 7.76 17.73
C ALA A 484 11.19 8.84 16.72
N ARG A 485 10.85 8.47 15.47
CA ARG A 485 10.34 9.39 14.44
C ARG A 485 8.97 9.96 14.82
N THR A 486 8.07 9.12 15.32
CA THR A 486 6.75 9.55 15.80
C THR A 486 6.88 10.54 16.96
N LEU A 487 7.76 10.29 17.93
CA LEU A 487 8.04 11.20 19.03
C LEU A 487 8.67 12.52 18.53
N ALA A 488 9.57 12.47 17.54
CA ALA A 488 10.12 13.68 16.93
C ALA A 488 9.06 14.52 16.18
N ALA A 489 8.10 13.87 15.52
CA ALA A 489 6.97 14.56 14.91
C ALA A 489 6.05 15.18 15.98
N ALA A 490 5.80 14.47 17.08
CA ALA A 490 5.06 14.97 18.23
C ALA A 490 5.72 16.21 18.85
N GLN A 491 7.05 16.24 18.97
CA GLN A 491 7.78 17.42 19.44
C GLN A 491 7.60 18.64 18.52
N ARG A 492 7.53 18.46 17.21
CA ARG A 492 7.26 19.56 16.27
C ARG A 492 5.87 20.14 16.47
N VAL A 493 4.88 19.29 16.67
CA VAL A 493 3.50 19.72 16.97
C VAL A 493 3.45 20.49 18.30
N LEU A 494 4.09 19.98 19.35
CA LEU A 494 4.13 20.66 20.64
C LEU A 494 4.76 22.05 20.57
N ARG A 495 5.82 22.22 19.77
CA ARG A 495 6.40 23.55 19.54
C ARG A 495 5.41 24.52 18.91
N CYS A 496 4.63 24.08 17.95
CA CYS A 496 3.60 24.92 17.35
C CYS A 496 2.49 25.26 18.36
N LEU A 497 2.05 24.29 19.16
CA LEU A 497 1.04 24.51 20.21
C LEU A 497 1.53 25.46 21.31
N SER A 498 2.79 25.37 21.72
CA SER A 498 3.38 26.25 22.73
C SER A 498 3.49 27.72 22.26
N HIS A 499 3.48 27.97 20.95
CA HIS A 499 3.46 29.34 20.41
C HIS A 499 2.03 29.83 20.05
N GLY A 500 0.99 29.08 20.42
CA GLY A 500 -0.39 29.44 20.11
C GLY A 500 -0.75 29.37 18.62
N ALA A 501 0.11 28.76 17.79
CA ALA A 501 0.03 28.80 16.34
C ALA A 501 -0.64 27.54 15.75
N ALA A 502 -1.73 27.05 16.34
CA ALA A 502 -2.38 25.79 15.91
C ALA A 502 -2.89 25.81 14.46
N THR A 503 -3.24 26.99 13.94
CA THR A 503 -3.75 27.21 12.57
C THR A 503 -2.69 27.65 11.57
N ALA A 504 -1.45 27.90 12.04
CA ALA A 504 -0.37 28.31 11.16
C ALA A 504 0.00 27.21 10.15
N PRO A 505 0.47 27.56 8.95
CA PRO A 505 0.88 26.61 7.93
C PRO A 505 1.85 25.54 8.44
N GLU A 506 2.81 25.94 9.26
CA GLU A 506 3.81 25.06 9.87
C GLU A 506 3.19 24.07 10.86
N ALA A 507 2.19 24.49 11.62
CA ALA A 507 1.48 23.64 12.57
C ALA A 507 0.63 22.58 11.86
N LEU A 508 -0.03 22.97 10.77
CA LEU A 508 -0.82 22.04 9.95
C LEU A 508 0.09 21.01 9.25
N GLU A 509 1.29 21.40 8.84
CA GLU A 509 2.30 20.48 8.31
C GLU A 509 2.81 19.52 9.39
N ALA A 510 3.15 20.03 10.57
CA ALA A 510 3.60 19.21 11.70
C ALA A 510 2.54 18.20 12.15
N ARG A 511 1.25 18.61 12.20
CA ARG A 511 0.12 17.71 12.52
C ARG A 511 0.00 16.58 11.52
N ARG A 512 0.10 16.91 10.23
CA ARG A 512 0.04 15.93 9.16
C ARG A 512 1.20 14.94 9.23
N ASP A 513 2.41 15.44 9.49
CA ASP A 513 3.57 14.59 9.70
C ASP A 513 3.37 13.63 10.88
N LEU A 514 2.83 14.12 12.00
CA LEU A 514 2.52 13.29 13.16
C LEU A 514 1.48 12.21 12.82
N GLN A 515 0.42 12.57 12.12
CA GLN A 515 -0.61 11.63 11.68
C GLN A 515 -0.01 10.54 10.79
N HIS A 516 0.79 10.91 9.80
CA HIS A 516 1.46 9.98 8.90
C HIS A 516 2.43 9.06 9.64
N GLN A 517 3.27 9.59 10.53
CA GLN A 517 4.18 8.79 11.34
C GLN A 517 3.44 7.82 12.28
N THR A 518 2.30 8.24 12.83
CA THR A 518 1.47 7.38 13.69
C THR A 518 0.90 6.19 12.90
N ILE A 519 0.45 6.42 11.66
CA ILE A 519 -0.03 5.36 10.76
C ILE A 519 1.11 4.43 10.37
N THR A 520 2.29 4.97 10.02
CA THR A 520 3.48 4.19 9.69
C THR A 520 3.92 3.32 10.85
N LEU A 521 3.97 3.87 12.08
CA LEU A 521 4.27 3.11 13.28
C LEU A 521 3.29 1.95 13.49
N GLN A 522 1.99 2.18 13.25
CA GLN A 522 0.98 1.14 13.32
C GLN A 522 1.22 0.03 12.29
N GLN A 523 1.51 0.38 11.05
CA GLN A 523 1.77 -0.59 9.99
C GLN A 523 3.00 -1.46 10.30
N VAL A 524 4.09 -0.85 10.80
CA VAL A 524 5.29 -1.56 11.23
C VAL A 524 4.99 -2.47 12.43
N PHE A 525 4.25 -1.96 13.41
CA PHE A 525 3.84 -2.74 14.58
C PHE A 525 2.99 -3.96 14.20
N GLU A 526 2.01 -3.81 13.31
CA GLU A 526 1.19 -4.93 12.82
C GLU A 526 1.99 -5.92 11.98
N ALA A 527 2.94 -5.45 11.16
CA ALA A 527 3.82 -6.29 10.37
C ALA A 527 4.72 -7.16 11.25
N ASP A 528 5.23 -6.60 12.34
CA ASP A 528 6.14 -7.27 13.27
C ASP A 528 5.43 -7.96 14.44
N ALA A 529 4.13 -7.74 14.62
CA ALA A 529 3.34 -8.34 15.70
C ALA A 529 3.49 -9.87 15.85
N PRO A 530 3.60 -10.67 14.77
CA PRO A 530 3.87 -12.10 14.89
C PRO A 530 5.28 -12.41 15.43
N ALA A 531 6.28 -11.60 15.09
CA ALA A 531 7.65 -11.74 15.60
C ALA A 531 7.77 -11.27 17.06
N LEU A 532 6.91 -10.33 17.45
CA LEU A 532 6.82 -9.76 18.81
C LEU A 532 5.93 -10.59 19.76
N LYS A 533 5.16 -11.58 19.25
CA LYS A 533 4.35 -12.49 20.06
C LYS A 533 5.15 -13.59 20.79
N GLY A 534 6.47 -13.63 20.62
CA GLY A 534 7.33 -14.49 21.43
C GLY A 534 7.31 -14.08 22.91
N ASP A 535 7.52 -15.05 23.81
CA ASP A 535 7.55 -14.83 25.28
C ASP A 535 8.76 -14.03 25.78
N ALA A 536 9.57 -13.52 24.88
CA ALA A 536 10.72 -12.70 25.23
C ALA A 536 10.27 -11.38 25.92
N PRO A 537 10.81 -11.04 27.10
CA PRO A 537 10.44 -9.82 27.84
C PRO A 537 10.58 -8.54 26.99
N LEU A 538 11.62 -8.47 26.15
CA LEU A 538 11.88 -7.36 25.24
C LEU A 538 10.74 -7.13 24.23
N SER A 539 10.16 -8.22 23.69
CA SER A 539 9.06 -8.13 22.72
C SER A 539 7.80 -7.53 23.36
N ARG A 540 7.49 -7.92 24.59
CA ARG A 540 6.35 -7.38 25.34
C ARG A 540 6.55 -5.91 25.67
N THR A 541 7.74 -5.53 26.10
CA THR A 541 8.13 -4.15 26.40
C THR A 541 7.99 -3.25 25.17
N LEU A 542 8.54 -3.65 24.03
CA LEU A 542 8.45 -2.90 22.79
C LEU A 542 7.00 -2.77 22.28
N SER A 543 6.20 -3.83 22.41
CA SER A 543 4.78 -3.79 22.02
C SER A 543 3.98 -2.78 22.86
N ARG A 544 4.20 -2.75 24.18
CA ARG A 544 3.58 -1.77 25.07
C ARG A 544 4.06 -0.35 24.78
N ALA A 545 5.36 -0.17 24.55
CA ALA A 545 5.93 1.13 24.21
C ALA A 545 5.36 1.67 22.89
N ALA A 546 5.25 0.85 21.84
CA ALA A 546 4.65 1.24 20.56
C ALA A 546 3.19 1.66 20.72
N ALA A 547 2.38 0.86 21.44
CA ALA A 547 0.99 1.19 21.70
C ALA A 547 0.83 2.49 22.52
N SER A 548 1.72 2.75 23.49
CA SER A 548 1.73 3.98 24.29
C SER A 548 2.16 5.20 23.45
N THR A 549 3.16 5.03 22.57
CA THR A 549 3.58 6.07 21.61
C THR A 549 2.43 6.48 20.68
N GLN A 550 1.64 5.53 20.21
CA GLN A 550 0.47 5.83 19.36
C GLN A 550 -0.62 6.59 20.14
N ARG A 551 -0.94 6.16 21.36
CA ARG A 551 -1.92 6.88 22.20
C ARG A 551 -1.49 8.32 22.45
N LEU A 552 -0.22 8.52 22.77
CA LEU A 552 0.38 9.84 22.94
C LEU A 552 0.24 10.70 21.66
N ALA A 553 0.53 10.14 20.50
CA ALA A 553 0.38 10.85 19.22
C ALA A 553 -1.09 11.26 18.97
N TYR A 554 -2.05 10.35 19.18
CA TYR A 554 -3.46 10.67 19.02
C TYR A 554 -3.94 11.73 20.05
N ARG A 555 -3.48 11.65 21.29
CA ARG A 555 -3.81 12.66 22.31
C ARG A 555 -3.32 14.05 21.90
N LEU A 556 -2.14 14.12 21.32
CA LEU A 556 -1.56 15.38 20.85
C LEU A 556 -2.30 15.92 19.62
N LEU A 557 -2.65 15.06 18.65
CA LEU A 557 -3.49 15.45 17.51
C LEU A 557 -4.82 16.01 17.98
N ASN A 558 -5.42 15.41 19.02
CA ASN A 558 -6.64 15.92 19.60
C ASN A 558 -6.48 17.32 20.23
N ALA A 559 -5.39 17.54 20.97
CA ALA A 559 -5.11 18.87 21.55
C ALA A 559 -5.00 19.96 20.47
N CYS A 560 -4.52 19.62 19.27
CA CYS A 560 -4.52 20.56 18.15
C CYS A 560 -5.94 20.92 17.70
N TRP A 561 -6.84 19.94 17.62
CA TRP A 561 -8.23 20.18 17.22
C TRP A 561 -9.01 20.98 18.29
N GLU A 562 -8.76 20.69 19.58
CA GLU A 562 -9.34 21.45 20.70
C GLU A 562 -8.91 22.93 20.63
N GLN A 563 -7.63 23.19 20.36
CA GLN A 563 -7.10 24.56 20.26
C GLN A 563 -7.65 25.29 19.02
N GLU A 564 -7.77 24.63 17.90
CA GLU A 564 -8.36 25.18 16.68
C GLU A 564 -9.84 25.54 16.90
N ALA A 565 -10.61 24.63 17.46
CA ALA A 565 -12.02 24.87 17.82
C ALA A 565 -12.20 26.00 18.85
N ALA A 566 -11.26 26.17 19.77
CA ALA A 566 -11.29 27.29 20.71
C ALA A 566 -11.00 28.61 20.02
N CYS A 567 -10.09 28.66 19.08
CA CYS A 567 -9.80 29.87 18.28
C CYS A 567 -11.00 30.28 17.40
N GLU A 568 -11.79 29.32 16.90
CA GLU A 568 -13.00 29.59 16.11
C GLU A 568 -14.14 30.17 16.98
N ARG A 569 -14.22 29.79 18.26
CA ARG A 569 -15.35 30.17 19.14
C ARG A 569 -15.21 31.56 19.77
N ASP A 570 -14.07 31.90 20.35
CA ASP A 570 -13.83 33.20 20.96
C ASP A 570 -12.33 33.43 21.24
N ALA A 571 -11.87 34.69 21.06
CA ALA A 571 -10.50 35.11 21.40
C ALA A 571 -10.17 34.94 22.89
N THR A 572 -11.16 34.93 23.79
CA THR A 572 -11.00 34.69 25.24
C THR A 572 -10.74 33.22 25.56
N GLU A 573 -11.32 32.27 24.80
CA GLU A 573 -10.99 30.85 24.91
C GLU A 573 -9.62 30.53 24.31
N ALA A 574 -9.22 31.20 23.23
CA ALA A 574 -7.88 31.15 22.70
C ALA A 574 -6.82 31.56 23.75
N ALA A 575 -7.10 32.59 24.54
CA ALA A 575 -6.24 33.04 25.64
C ALA A 575 -6.17 32.01 26.82
N ARG A 576 -7.22 31.22 27.06
CA ARG A 576 -7.19 30.10 28.03
C ARG A 576 -6.35 28.93 27.55
N CYS A 577 -6.32 28.67 26.23
CA CYS A 577 -5.42 27.66 25.64
C CYS A 577 -3.95 28.07 25.82
N THR A 578 -3.65 29.35 25.85
CA THR A 578 -2.30 29.86 26.15
C THR A 578 -1.86 29.58 27.59
N LYS A 579 -2.78 29.38 28.55
CA LYS A 579 -2.45 28.96 29.93
C LYS A 579 -1.85 27.54 30.03
N ARG A 580 -1.95 26.71 28.98
CA ARG A 580 -1.27 25.40 28.86
C ARG A 580 0.17 25.50 28.37
N PHE A 581 0.73 26.71 28.24
CA PHE A 581 2.09 26.91 27.71
C PHE A 581 3.14 26.13 28.53
N GLU A 582 3.07 26.23 29.88
CA GLU A 582 3.98 25.50 30.78
C GLU A 582 3.86 23.98 30.61
N ASP A 583 2.63 23.47 30.47
CA ASP A 583 2.38 22.04 30.18
C ASP A 583 2.99 21.60 28.83
N TYR A 584 2.95 22.45 27.81
CA TYR A 584 3.53 22.12 26.49
C TYR A 584 5.06 22.11 26.52
N VAL A 585 5.69 23.05 27.25
CA VAL A 585 7.15 23.06 27.44
C VAL A 585 7.59 21.81 28.20
N LEU A 586 6.91 21.48 29.29
CA LEU A 586 7.19 20.29 30.10
C LEU A 586 7.01 19.00 29.24
N ALA A 587 5.98 18.96 28.38
CA ALA A 587 5.77 17.85 27.46
C ALA A 587 6.94 17.71 26.47
N GLN A 588 7.51 18.80 25.98
CA GLN A 588 8.68 18.75 25.08
C GLN A 588 9.89 18.11 25.77
N GLU A 589 10.18 18.47 27.02
CA GLU A 589 11.26 17.87 27.80
C GLU A 589 11.07 16.36 27.98
N TRP A 590 9.85 15.94 28.33
CA TRP A 590 9.50 14.53 28.44
C TRP A 590 9.67 13.77 27.13
N LEU A 591 9.19 14.33 26.02
CA LEU A 591 9.31 13.67 24.71
C LEU A 591 10.77 13.57 24.24
N ASP A 592 11.62 14.51 24.64
CA ASP A 592 13.03 14.46 24.29
C ASP A 592 13.73 13.29 25.02
N VAL A 593 13.49 13.16 26.31
CA VAL A 593 13.98 12.03 27.13
C VAL A 593 13.46 10.70 26.60
N LEU A 594 12.17 10.60 26.32
CA LEU A 594 11.53 9.38 25.80
C LEU A 594 12.11 8.98 24.43
N ARG A 595 12.32 9.96 23.55
CA ARG A 595 12.91 9.73 22.23
C ARG A 595 14.33 9.18 22.31
N HIS A 596 15.17 9.74 23.19
CA HIS A 596 16.53 9.27 23.40
C HIS A 596 16.55 7.82 23.93
N HIS A 597 15.73 7.49 24.90
CA HIS A 597 15.63 6.12 25.44
C HIS A 597 15.11 5.11 24.41
N VAL A 598 14.09 5.47 23.64
CA VAL A 598 13.57 4.63 22.55
C VAL A 598 14.64 4.40 21.50
N GLY A 599 15.46 5.43 21.21
CA GLY A 599 16.61 5.32 20.29
C GLY A 599 17.80 4.48 20.81
N GLY A 600 17.72 4.01 22.07
CA GLY A 600 18.78 3.21 22.67
C GLY A 600 19.88 4.01 23.38
N HIS A 601 19.66 5.30 23.62
CA HIS A 601 20.59 6.18 24.34
C HIS A 601 20.08 6.40 25.76
N ALA A 602 20.93 6.29 26.76
CA ALA A 602 20.57 6.60 28.13
C ALA A 602 20.43 8.12 28.31
N ALA A 603 19.29 8.60 28.76
CA ALA A 603 19.15 9.99 29.17
C ALA A 603 19.57 10.13 30.64
N GLU A 604 20.37 11.15 30.93
CA GLU A 604 20.97 11.33 32.24
C GLU A 604 19.95 11.69 33.34
N ARG A 605 18.85 12.36 33.02
CA ARG A 605 17.80 12.78 33.97
C ARG A 605 16.40 12.67 33.38
N TRP A 606 15.46 12.19 34.21
CA TRP A 606 14.03 12.19 33.88
C TRP A 606 13.38 13.43 34.53
N PRO A 607 12.47 14.13 33.80
CA PRO A 607 11.70 15.22 34.43
C PRO A 607 10.87 14.71 35.62
N GLN A 608 10.65 15.57 36.60
CA GLN A 608 10.04 15.13 37.88
C GLN A 608 8.54 14.86 37.75
N HIS A 609 7.83 15.69 37.00
CA HIS A 609 6.37 15.61 36.85
C HIS A 609 5.97 15.57 35.37
N PRO A 610 5.11 14.62 34.95
CA PRO A 610 4.56 14.65 33.61
C PRO A 610 3.51 15.76 33.47
N PRO A 611 3.34 16.34 32.24
CA PRO A 611 2.33 17.35 31.95
C PRO A 611 0.93 16.80 32.20
N VAL A 612 0.03 17.62 32.72
CA VAL A 612 -1.30 17.17 33.17
C VAL A 612 -2.11 16.57 32.02
N PHE A 613 -2.08 17.20 30.83
CA PHE A 613 -2.90 16.81 29.69
C PHE A 613 -2.45 15.50 28.99
N MET A 614 -1.24 15.00 29.28
CA MET A 614 -0.67 13.77 28.69
C MET A 614 -0.07 12.83 29.75
N ARG A 615 -0.45 13.01 31.00
CA ARG A 615 0.13 12.26 32.12
C ARG A 615 0.02 10.75 31.95
N GLU A 616 -1.16 10.26 31.62
CA GLU A 616 -1.41 8.83 31.48
C GLU A 616 -0.56 8.19 30.37
N GLU A 617 -0.44 8.84 29.23
CA GLU A 617 0.31 8.34 28.08
C GLU A 617 1.83 8.37 28.32
N ILE A 618 2.32 9.45 28.94
CA ILE A 618 3.73 9.58 29.31
C ILE A 618 4.10 8.56 30.39
N ASP A 619 3.28 8.40 31.41
CA ASP A 619 3.51 7.42 32.49
C ASP A 619 3.46 5.98 31.92
N ALA A 620 2.54 5.69 31.01
CA ALA A 620 2.46 4.38 30.37
C ALA A 620 3.69 4.09 29.50
N LEU A 621 4.16 5.08 28.72
CA LEU A 621 5.33 4.94 27.88
C LEU A 621 6.62 4.85 28.71
N SER A 622 6.77 5.69 29.72
CA SER A 622 7.94 5.68 30.61
C SER A 622 8.07 4.37 31.38
N ARG A 623 6.95 3.82 31.89
CA ARG A 623 6.93 2.48 32.52
C ARG A 623 7.34 1.39 31.55
N ALA A 624 6.76 1.41 30.34
CA ALA A 624 7.11 0.43 29.31
C ALA A 624 8.60 0.47 28.91
N ILE A 625 9.24 1.64 28.97
CA ILE A 625 10.67 1.79 28.62
C ILE A 625 11.59 1.44 29.81
N ARG A 626 11.17 1.71 31.05
CA ARG A 626 11.97 1.49 32.27
C ARG A 626 11.91 0.05 32.79
N GLU A 627 10.92 -0.76 32.40
CA GLU A 627 10.88 -2.17 32.81
C GLU A 627 12.21 -2.84 32.41
N PRO A 628 12.93 -3.49 33.34
CA PRO A 628 14.24 -4.09 33.05
C PRO A 628 14.12 -5.15 31.95
N GLN A 629 15.06 -5.10 31.02
CA GLN A 629 15.18 -6.00 29.86
C GLN A 629 15.47 -7.45 30.27
#